data_60295fa3cb7a7c1d96940878efb968a5
#
_entry.id   60295fa3cb7a7c1d96940878efb968a5
#
_cell.length_a   1.000
_cell.length_b   1.000
_cell.length_c   1.000
_cell.angle_alpha   90.00
_cell.angle_beta   90.00
_cell.angle_gamma   90.00
#
_symmetry.space_group_name_H-M   'P 1'
#
loop_
_entity.id
_entity.type
_entity.pdbx_description
1 polymer ?
#
loop_
_entity_poly.entity_id
_entity_poly.type
_entity_poly.pdbx_seq_one_letter_code
_entity_poly.pdbx_strand_id
1 'polypeptide(L)'
;MDTSPPEVTGLKKRVNVKIRDAIGLTQNPPPICQDPLEAYTAIDSVARLVHGDLASMVVGGLASLFLQMLHPRAMAGVAQHSRYQDDPFGRMLQTANFIGATTYGSKSFAAKSINRVLQVHERVVGLTDEGEPYAANDPDLLSWVHCAEIAMFYRAYDFFGKMPLRKGEDDQYVTEMAQLATDLGCSPIPLSAADLRVELENYRFALELRNDGRRARNFLQHEVVQGRTRRFVFWFLLRSSYSILPMWACDMLEIKSTPRLDRFFIHPVTKLICVGMR
;
A
#
# COMPACT_ATOMS: atom_id res chain seq x y z
N MET A 1 34.26 2.97 23.70
CA MET A 1 32.90 3.46 23.95
C MET A 1 31.98 2.52 23.21
N ASP A 2 31.26 1.72 23.97
CA ASP A 2 30.30 0.71 23.44
C ASP A 2 29.08 1.44 22.86
N THR A 3 28.86 1.35 21.54
CA THR A 3 27.75 1.96 20.81
C THR A 3 26.66 0.93 20.48
N SER A 4 26.40 0.01 21.38
CA SER A 4 25.27 -0.92 21.25
C SER A 4 23.96 -0.13 21.28
N PRO A 5 23.02 -0.34 20.34
CA PRO A 5 21.74 0.35 20.37
C PRO A 5 20.94 -0.07 21.61
N PRO A 6 20.12 0.82 22.21
CA PRO A 6 19.38 0.54 23.44
C PRO A 6 18.45 -0.65 23.26
N GLU A 7 18.53 -1.60 24.17
CA GLU A 7 17.61 -2.75 24.25
C GLU A 7 16.16 -2.24 24.28
N VAL A 8 15.42 -2.61 23.25
CA VAL A 8 13.97 -2.36 23.18
C VAL A 8 13.32 -3.11 24.34
N THR A 9 12.76 -2.39 25.31
CA THR A 9 12.11 -2.96 26.50
C THR A 9 11.17 -4.09 26.10
N GLY A 10 11.17 -5.20 26.84
CA GLY A 10 10.46 -6.45 26.51
C GLY A 10 8.95 -6.30 26.21
N LEU A 11 8.33 -5.21 26.70
CA LEU A 11 6.94 -4.87 26.41
C LEU A 11 6.76 -4.38 24.95
N LYS A 12 7.66 -3.51 24.44
CA LYS A 12 7.63 -3.04 23.03
C LYS A 12 7.83 -4.20 22.07
N LYS A 13 8.77 -5.12 22.39
CA LYS A 13 9.03 -6.31 21.57
C LYS A 13 7.80 -7.25 21.53
N ARG A 14 7.10 -7.42 22.65
CA ARG A 14 5.87 -8.23 22.73
C ARG A 14 4.70 -7.59 21.97
N VAL A 15 4.55 -6.26 22.01
CA VAL A 15 3.51 -5.53 21.27
C VAL A 15 3.80 -5.60 19.78
N ASN A 16 5.04 -5.38 19.36
CA ASN A 16 5.47 -5.49 17.97
C ASN A 16 5.23 -6.88 17.37
N VAL A 17 5.61 -7.94 18.11
CA VAL A 17 5.36 -9.32 17.69
C VAL A 17 3.86 -9.58 17.54
N LYS A 18 3.04 -9.19 18.54
CA LYS A 18 1.58 -9.38 18.47
C LYS A 18 0.91 -8.61 17.32
N ILE A 19 1.40 -7.42 17.00
CA ILE A 19 0.87 -6.64 15.86
C ILE A 19 1.29 -7.31 14.54
N ARG A 20 2.57 -7.69 14.40
CA ARG A 20 3.06 -8.43 13.22
C ARG A 20 2.32 -9.76 13.03
N ASP A 21 2.08 -10.50 14.11
CA ASP A 21 1.25 -11.72 14.09
C ASP A 21 -0.20 -11.42 13.69
N ALA A 22 -0.76 -10.31 14.19
CA ALA A 22 -2.13 -9.92 13.91
C ALA A 22 -2.37 -9.53 12.44
N ILE A 23 -1.31 -9.08 11.74
CA ILE A 23 -1.33 -8.68 10.32
C ILE A 23 -0.60 -9.70 9.42
N GLY A 24 -0.25 -10.89 9.95
CA GLY A 24 0.36 -11.97 9.16
C GLY A 24 1.80 -11.76 8.71
N LEU A 25 2.52 -10.76 9.22
CA LEU A 25 3.89 -10.40 8.81
C LEU A 25 5.00 -11.21 9.52
N THR A 26 4.72 -12.42 9.96
CA THR A 26 5.67 -13.26 10.72
C THR A 26 6.51 -14.20 9.88
N GLN A 27 6.25 -14.30 8.57
CA GLN A 27 6.98 -15.25 7.72
C GLN A 27 8.06 -14.55 6.90
N ASN A 28 9.27 -15.11 6.95
CA ASN A 28 10.50 -14.80 6.21
C ASN A 28 10.46 -13.53 5.35
N PRO A 29 10.92 -12.38 5.88
CA PRO A 29 11.03 -11.18 5.06
C PRO A 29 11.96 -11.44 3.87
N PRO A 30 11.76 -10.75 2.74
CA PRO A 30 12.67 -10.82 1.61
C PRO A 30 14.12 -10.51 2.04
N PRO A 31 15.12 -11.15 1.42
CA PRO A 31 16.53 -10.89 1.74
C PRO A 31 16.87 -9.43 1.42
N ILE A 32 17.56 -8.76 2.36
CA ILE A 32 17.98 -7.37 2.20
C ILE A 32 19.35 -7.35 1.50
N CYS A 33 19.41 -6.73 0.32
CA CYS A 33 20.63 -6.48 -0.41
C CYS A 33 21.37 -5.27 0.18
N GLN A 34 22.61 -5.47 0.61
CA GLN A 34 23.49 -4.44 1.16
C GLN A 34 24.54 -3.94 0.16
N ASP A 35 24.70 -4.62 -0.97
CA ASP A 35 25.60 -4.20 -2.04
C ASP A 35 24.91 -3.13 -2.91
N PRO A 36 25.43 -1.88 -2.95
CA PRO A 36 24.84 -0.81 -3.75
C PRO A 36 24.77 -1.11 -5.25
N LEU A 37 25.71 -1.93 -5.78
CA LEU A 37 25.76 -2.28 -7.20
C LEU A 37 24.70 -3.31 -7.57
N GLU A 38 24.35 -4.18 -6.64
CA GLU A 38 23.36 -5.25 -6.82
C GLU A 38 21.95 -4.88 -6.34
N ALA A 39 21.80 -3.84 -5.54
CA ALA A 39 20.51 -3.40 -5.03
C ALA A 39 19.59 -2.95 -6.17
N TYR A 40 18.33 -3.42 -6.16
CA TYR A 40 17.33 -2.98 -7.14
C TYR A 40 16.95 -1.52 -6.91
N THR A 41 16.61 -1.16 -5.68
CA THR A 41 16.39 0.22 -5.25
C THR A 41 17.60 0.69 -4.45
N ALA A 42 18.11 1.89 -4.71
CA ALA A 42 19.31 2.43 -4.07
C ALA A 42 19.21 2.37 -2.54
N ILE A 43 20.34 2.12 -1.86
CA ILE A 43 20.35 1.86 -0.41
C ILE A 43 19.93 3.09 0.38
N ASP A 44 20.26 4.28 -0.09
CA ASP A 44 19.97 5.59 0.49
C ASP A 44 18.71 6.26 -0.11
N SER A 45 17.88 5.49 -0.83
CA SER A 45 16.69 5.99 -1.52
C SER A 45 15.58 6.44 -0.56
N VAL A 46 14.75 7.37 -1.02
CA VAL A 46 13.52 7.77 -0.33
C VAL A 46 12.51 6.62 -0.34
N ALA A 47 12.50 5.78 -1.36
CA ALA A 47 11.65 4.59 -1.41
C ALA A 47 11.96 3.64 -0.25
N ARG A 48 13.24 3.39 0.09
CA ARG A 48 13.61 2.59 1.27
C ARG A 48 13.23 3.27 2.58
N LEU A 49 13.31 4.61 2.64
CA LEU A 49 12.87 5.37 3.81
C LEU A 49 11.36 5.22 4.03
N VAL A 50 10.55 5.42 3.01
CA VAL A 50 9.08 5.32 3.05
C VAL A 50 8.64 3.90 3.37
N HIS A 51 9.11 2.92 2.61
CA HIS A 51 8.71 1.52 2.76
C HIS A 51 9.27 0.87 4.03
N GLY A 52 10.33 1.43 4.61
CA GLY A 52 10.92 0.99 5.88
C GLY A 52 10.07 1.28 7.11
N ASP A 53 9.12 2.18 7.03
CA ASP A 53 8.21 2.49 8.13
C ASP A 53 6.95 1.63 8.06
N LEU A 54 7.02 0.43 8.64
CA LEU A 54 5.91 -0.55 8.61
C LEU A 54 4.58 0.06 9.05
N ALA A 55 4.58 0.95 10.02
CA ALA A 55 3.36 1.51 10.59
C ALA A 55 2.64 2.42 9.59
N SER A 56 3.37 3.33 8.94
CA SER A 56 2.81 4.17 7.87
C SER A 56 2.45 3.35 6.64
N MET A 57 3.24 2.30 6.31
CA MET A 57 2.95 1.40 5.19
C MET A 57 1.63 0.66 5.35
N VAL A 58 1.26 0.25 6.57
CA VAL A 58 -0.07 -0.36 6.81
C VAL A 58 -1.20 0.64 6.54
N VAL A 59 -1.06 1.89 6.98
CA VAL A 59 -2.05 2.93 6.71
C VAL A 59 -2.12 3.25 5.22
N GLY A 60 -0.97 3.42 4.56
CA GLY A 60 -0.87 3.69 3.12
C GLY A 60 -1.43 2.54 2.28
N GLY A 61 -1.11 1.31 2.64
CA GLY A 61 -1.64 0.12 1.97
C GLY A 61 -3.16 0.01 2.05
N LEU A 62 -3.75 0.27 3.23
CA LEU A 62 -5.21 0.32 3.37
C LEU A 62 -5.82 1.44 2.51
N ALA A 63 -5.22 2.64 2.51
CA ALA A 63 -5.69 3.75 1.68
C ALA A 63 -5.59 3.44 0.17
N SER A 64 -4.50 2.82 -0.26
CA SER A 64 -4.30 2.36 -1.62
C SER A 64 -5.36 1.34 -2.04
N LEU A 65 -5.67 0.36 -1.19
CA LEU A 65 -6.75 -0.60 -1.46
C LEU A 65 -8.10 0.09 -1.67
N PHE A 66 -8.43 1.11 -0.85
CA PHE A 66 -9.66 1.87 -1.04
C PHE A 66 -9.69 2.61 -2.38
N LEU A 67 -8.59 3.21 -2.83
CA LEU A 67 -8.52 3.80 -4.17
C LEU A 67 -8.72 2.75 -5.27
N GLN A 68 -8.05 1.61 -5.15
CA GLN A 68 -8.16 0.53 -6.13
C GLN A 68 -9.59 -0.03 -6.23
N MET A 69 -10.38 0.01 -5.14
CA MET A 69 -11.79 -0.41 -5.13
C MET A 69 -12.69 0.42 -6.05
N LEU A 70 -12.25 1.61 -6.44
CA LEU A 70 -13.00 2.48 -7.34
C LEU A 70 -12.83 2.11 -8.82
N HIS A 71 -11.84 1.29 -9.20
CA HIS A 71 -11.63 0.95 -10.60
C HIS A 71 -12.35 -0.36 -10.96
N PRO A 72 -13.41 -0.32 -11.80
CA PRO A 72 -14.26 -1.50 -12.06
C PRO A 72 -13.48 -2.70 -12.60
N ARG A 73 -12.60 -2.49 -13.59
CA ARG A 73 -11.79 -3.56 -14.20
C ARG A 73 -10.79 -4.17 -13.20
N ALA A 74 -10.15 -3.35 -12.35
CA ALA A 74 -9.26 -3.84 -11.30
C ALA A 74 -10.02 -4.70 -10.29
N MET A 75 -11.20 -4.24 -9.87
CA MET A 75 -12.00 -4.97 -8.90
C MET A 75 -12.63 -6.24 -9.45
N ALA A 76 -13.00 -6.26 -10.72
CA ALA A 76 -13.46 -7.50 -11.38
C ALA A 76 -12.34 -8.56 -11.36
N GLY A 77 -11.10 -8.17 -11.69
CA GLY A 77 -9.93 -9.07 -11.59
C GLY A 77 -9.70 -9.58 -10.17
N VAL A 78 -9.79 -8.72 -9.16
CA VAL A 78 -9.66 -9.12 -7.76
C VAL A 78 -10.82 -10.05 -7.33
N ALA A 79 -12.05 -9.71 -7.66
CA ALA A 79 -13.23 -10.47 -7.25
C ALA A 79 -13.28 -11.88 -7.87
N GLN A 80 -12.83 -12.03 -9.11
CA GLN A 80 -12.91 -13.30 -9.86
C GLN A 80 -11.69 -14.21 -9.66
N HIS A 81 -10.50 -13.64 -9.32
CA HIS A 81 -9.25 -14.40 -9.29
C HIS A 81 -8.51 -14.37 -7.95
N SER A 82 -8.92 -13.51 -7.00
CA SER A 82 -8.24 -13.42 -5.71
C SER A 82 -9.05 -14.11 -4.61
N ARG A 83 -8.35 -14.79 -3.71
CA ARG A 83 -8.93 -15.38 -2.49
C ARG A 83 -8.93 -14.41 -1.31
N TYR A 84 -9.11 -13.10 -1.55
CA TYR A 84 -9.00 -12.08 -0.50
C TYR A 84 -10.02 -12.26 0.63
N GLN A 85 -11.19 -12.85 0.36
CA GLN A 85 -12.22 -13.13 1.38
C GLN A 85 -11.87 -14.36 2.23
N ASP A 86 -11.26 -15.37 1.63
CA ASP A 86 -10.88 -16.61 2.33
C ASP A 86 -9.58 -16.44 3.13
N ASP A 87 -8.59 -15.73 2.54
CA ASP A 87 -7.27 -15.52 3.11
C ASP A 87 -6.77 -14.08 2.90
N PRO A 88 -7.37 -13.10 3.59
CA PRO A 88 -7.01 -11.69 3.45
C PRO A 88 -5.57 -11.41 3.92
N PHE A 89 -5.12 -12.07 4.96
CA PHE A 89 -3.76 -11.88 5.49
C PHE A 89 -2.69 -12.50 4.59
N GLY A 90 -2.95 -13.67 4.00
CA GLY A 90 -2.05 -14.26 3.00
C GLY A 90 -1.93 -13.39 1.75
N ARG A 91 -3.03 -12.78 1.30
CA ARG A 91 -3.02 -11.83 0.17
C ARG A 91 -2.21 -10.58 0.49
N MET A 92 -2.38 -10.02 1.69
CA MET A 92 -1.61 -8.87 2.16
C MET A 92 -0.12 -9.20 2.29
N LEU A 93 0.21 -10.39 2.81
CA LEU A 93 1.60 -10.85 2.92
C LEU A 93 2.27 -11.02 1.56
N GLN A 94 1.56 -11.53 0.54
CA GLN A 94 2.08 -11.62 -0.82
C GLN A 94 2.44 -10.23 -1.37
N THR A 95 1.58 -9.24 -1.18
CA THR A 95 1.85 -7.84 -1.59
C THR A 95 3.02 -7.26 -0.80
N ALA A 96 3.07 -7.45 0.51
CA ALA A 96 4.17 -6.97 1.35
C ALA A 96 5.52 -7.61 0.95
N ASN A 97 5.53 -8.90 0.60
CA ASN A 97 6.72 -9.59 0.10
C ASN A 97 7.17 -9.06 -1.26
N PHE A 98 6.24 -8.75 -2.15
CA PHE A 98 6.54 -8.12 -3.44
C PHE A 98 7.18 -6.73 -3.24
N ILE A 99 6.55 -5.87 -2.42
CA ILE A 99 7.09 -4.55 -2.08
C ILE A 99 8.48 -4.70 -1.42
N GLY A 100 8.63 -5.63 -0.48
CA GLY A 100 9.91 -5.90 0.16
C GLY A 100 10.99 -6.37 -0.81
N ALA A 101 10.65 -7.23 -1.77
CA ALA A 101 11.57 -7.74 -2.79
C ALA A 101 12.06 -6.63 -3.74
N THR A 102 11.15 -5.74 -4.17
CA THR A 102 11.46 -4.64 -5.07
C THR A 102 12.09 -3.44 -4.36
N THR A 103 11.91 -3.30 -3.05
CA THR A 103 12.53 -2.22 -2.26
C THR A 103 13.90 -2.62 -1.72
N TYR A 104 14.03 -3.82 -1.14
CA TYR A 104 15.23 -4.22 -0.39
C TYR A 104 16.04 -5.32 -1.07
N GLY A 105 15.47 -6.01 -2.07
CA GLY A 105 16.11 -7.12 -2.75
C GLY A 105 17.22 -6.69 -3.71
N SER A 106 17.98 -7.70 -4.17
CA SER A 106 18.89 -7.52 -5.30
C SER A 106 18.12 -7.39 -6.61
N LYS A 107 18.77 -6.85 -7.64
CA LYS A 107 18.22 -6.76 -9.00
C LYS A 107 17.68 -8.10 -9.49
N SER A 108 18.44 -9.19 -9.28
CA SER A 108 18.03 -10.53 -9.68
C SER A 108 16.81 -11.06 -8.91
N PHE A 109 16.70 -10.73 -7.61
CA PHE A 109 15.58 -11.14 -6.78
C PHE A 109 14.30 -10.34 -7.10
N ALA A 110 14.44 -9.02 -7.31
CA ALA A 110 13.34 -8.15 -7.75
C ALA A 110 12.80 -8.59 -9.12
N ALA A 111 13.68 -8.84 -10.10
CA ALA A 111 13.29 -9.30 -11.42
C ALA A 111 12.50 -10.62 -11.38
N LYS A 112 12.92 -11.58 -10.54
CA LYS A 112 12.17 -12.84 -10.33
C LYS A 112 10.78 -12.58 -9.77
N SER A 113 10.66 -11.63 -8.81
CA SER A 113 9.39 -11.27 -8.17
C SER A 113 8.46 -10.57 -9.15
N ILE A 114 8.98 -9.64 -9.97
CA ILE A 114 8.25 -8.94 -11.02
C ILE A 114 7.73 -9.94 -12.07
N ASN A 115 8.61 -10.79 -12.60
CA ASN A 115 8.23 -11.81 -13.58
C ASN A 115 7.14 -12.73 -13.04
N ARG A 116 7.21 -13.12 -11.77
CA ARG A 116 6.17 -13.95 -11.15
C ARG A 116 4.81 -13.24 -11.12
N VAL A 117 4.79 -11.95 -10.80
CA VAL A 117 3.55 -11.15 -10.82
C VAL A 117 2.99 -11.08 -12.24
N LEU A 118 3.80 -10.74 -13.23
CA LEU A 118 3.39 -10.67 -14.63
C LEU A 118 2.82 -12.00 -15.15
N GLN A 119 3.46 -13.15 -14.82
CA GLN A 119 2.96 -14.48 -15.18
C GLN A 119 1.61 -14.81 -14.51
N VAL A 120 1.39 -14.37 -13.27
CA VAL A 120 0.07 -14.52 -12.62
C VAL A 120 -0.97 -13.65 -13.32
N HIS A 121 -0.63 -12.41 -13.64
CA HIS A 121 -1.52 -11.47 -14.31
C HIS A 121 -1.92 -11.90 -15.74
N GLU A 122 -1.08 -12.67 -16.47
CA GLU A 122 -1.45 -13.24 -17.77
C GLU A 122 -2.71 -14.10 -17.71
N ARG A 123 -3.01 -14.67 -16.55
CA ARG A 123 -4.18 -15.53 -16.33
C ARG A 123 -5.39 -14.77 -15.75
N VAL A 124 -5.19 -13.51 -15.36
CA VAL A 124 -6.21 -12.67 -14.77
C VAL A 124 -6.85 -11.83 -15.86
N VAL A 125 -7.75 -12.47 -16.59
CA VAL A 125 -8.50 -11.89 -17.70
C VAL A 125 -9.98 -12.26 -17.55
N GLY A 126 -10.89 -11.42 -18.04
CA GLY A 126 -12.31 -11.69 -17.94
C GLY A 126 -13.17 -10.49 -18.37
N LEU A 127 -14.41 -10.48 -17.88
CA LEU A 127 -15.38 -9.40 -18.12
C LEU A 127 -15.85 -8.86 -16.76
N THR A 128 -16.08 -7.55 -16.70
CA THR A 128 -16.77 -6.91 -15.56
C THR A 128 -18.25 -7.35 -15.55
N ASP A 129 -19.00 -7.02 -14.51
CA ASP A 129 -20.43 -7.24 -14.41
C ASP A 129 -21.26 -6.51 -15.50
N GLU A 130 -20.68 -5.48 -16.13
CA GLU A 130 -21.27 -4.78 -17.28
C GLU A 130 -20.77 -5.27 -18.65
N GLY A 131 -19.96 -6.34 -18.66
CA GLY A 131 -19.46 -6.95 -19.91
C GLY A 131 -18.21 -6.25 -20.50
N GLU A 132 -17.56 -5.34 -19.78
CA GLU A 132 -16.31 -4.72 -20.21
C GLU A 132 -15.13 -5.70 -20.05
N PRO A 133 -14.30 -5.91 -21.07
CA PRO A 133 -13.14 -6.78 -20.94
C PRO A 133 -12.07 -6.16 -20.06
N TYR A 134 -11.35 -7.00 -19.30
CA TYR A 134 -10.17 -6.62 -18.55
C TYR A 134 -9.03 -7.65 -18.69
N ALA A 135 -7.81 -7.17 -18.57
CA ALA A 135 -6.61 -7.97 -18.41
C ALA A 135 -5.73 -7.31 -17.32
N ALA A 136 -5.25 -8.07 -16.35
CA ALA A 136 -4.45 -7.50 -15.26
C ALA A 136 -3.07 -6.98 -15.73
N ASN A 137 -2.59 -7.41 -16.91
CA ASN A 137 -1.38 -6.87 -17.58
C ASN A 137 -1.69 -5.70 -18.54
N ASP A 138 -2.92 -5.17 -18.57
CA ASP A 138 -3.20 -3.94 -19.30
C ASP A 138 -2.32 -2.80 -18.73
N PRO A 139 -1.47 -2.15 -19.55
CA PRO A 139 -0.55 -1.11 -19.07
C PRO A 139 -1.22 0.04 -18.33
N ASP A 140 -2.43 0.42 -18.75
CA ASP A 140 -3.22 1.46 -18.11
C ASP A 140 -3.72 1.00 -16.73
N LEU A 141 -4.18 -0.25 -16.62
CA LEU A 141 -4.65 -0.81 -15.35
C LEU A 141 -3.50 -1.00 -14.35
N LEU A 142 -2.32 -1.43 -14.82
CA LEU A 142 -1.10 -1.50 -14.03
C LEU A 142 -0.68 -0.12 -13.54
N SER A 143 -0.77 0.90 -14.39
CA SER A 143 -0.47 2.28 -14.04
C SER A 143 -1.42 2.82 -12.97
N TRP A 144 -2.73 2.56 -13.08
CA TRP A 144 -3.68 2.95 -12.03
C TRP A 144 -3.31 2.37 -10.66
N VAL A 145 -3.04 1.06 -10.61
CA VAL A 145 -2.67 0.39 -9.35
C VAL A 145 -1.37 0.98 -8.79
N HIS A 146 -0.36 1.17 -9.63
CA HIS A 146 0.90 1.77 -9.25
C HIS A 146 0.72 3.20 -8.71
N CYS A 147 -0.01 4.06 -9.42
CA CYS A 147 -0.29 5.43 -8.97
C CYS A 147 -1.03 5.46 -7.63
N ALA A 148 -2.04 4.60 -7.45
CA ALA A 148 -2.77 4.49 -6.18
C ALA A 148 -1.85 4.06 -5.03
N GLU A 149 -0.95 3.10 -5.26
CA GLU A 149 -0.02 2.61 -4.25
C GLU A 149 0.99 3.69 -3.85
N ILE A 150 1.75 4.22 -4.80
CA ILE A 150 2.82 5.17 -4.49
C ILE A 150 2.28 6.47 -3.88
N ALA A 151 1.12 6.96 -4.36
CA ALA A 151 0.49 8.15 -3.79
C ALA A 151 0.09 7.96 -2.33
N MET A 152 -0.45 6.80 -1.98
CA MET A 152 -0.89 6.56 -0.60
C MET A 152 0.26 6.18 0.32
N PHE A 153 1.31 5.54 -0.17
CA PHE A 153 2.49 5.20 0.62
C PHE A 153 3.26 6.44 1.07
N TYR A 154 3.65 7.32 0.13
CA TYR A 154 4.38 8.52 0.52
C TYR A 154 3.52 9.44 1.38
N ARG A 155 2.22 9.57 1.06
CA ARG A 155 1.30 10.40 1.83
C ARG A 155 1.11 9.87 3.25
N ALA A 156 0.98 8.55 3.42
CA ALA A 156 0.93 7.94 4.74
C ALA A 156 2.23 8.16 5.52
N TYR A 157 3.37 8.07 4.85
CA TYR A 157 4.65 8.33 5.47
C TYR A 157 4.79 9.81 5.90
N ASP A 158 4.40 10.75 5.07
CA ASP A 158 4.45 12.18 5.40
C ASP A 158 3.58 12.51 6.63
N PHE A 159 2.41 11.87 6.76
CA PHE A 159 1.52 12.07 7.92
C PHE A 159 1.93 11.30 9.17
N PHE A 160 2.36 10.05 9.03
CA PHE A 160 2.51 9.09 10.13
C PHE A 160 3.93 8.53 10.26
N GLY A 161 4.81 8.83 9.34
CA GLY A 161 6.20 8.40 9.34
C GLY A 161 6.99 8.88 10.56
N LYS A 162 8.17 8.30 10.77
CA LYS A 162 9.05 8.67 11.90
C LYS A 162 9.50 10.13 11.83
N MET A 163 9.72 10.63 10.63
CA MET A 163 10.05 12.04 10.33
C MET A 163 9.31 12.46 9.06
N PRO A 164 8.88 13.73 8.95
CA PRO A 164 8.27 14.20 7.72
C PRO A 164 9.28 14.14 6.56
N LEU A 165 8.78 13.95 5.35
CA LEU A 165 9.59 14.06 4.13
C LEU A 165 10.16 15.47 4.00
N ARG A 166 11.39 15.57 3.53
CA ARG A 166 12.03 16.84 3.21
C ARG A 166 11.49 17.37 1.89
N LYS A 167 11.70 18.65 1.65
CA LYS A 167 11.31 19.29 0.38
C LYS A 167 11.97 18.60 -0.80
N GLY A 168 11.17 18.10 -1.75
CA GLY A 168 11.61 17.40 -2.95
C GLY A 168 11.77 15.88 -2.79
N GLU A 169 11.66 15.34 -1.56
CA GLU A 169 11.70 13.89 -1.36
C GLU A 169 10.42 13.19 -1.88
N ASP A 170 9.30 13.91 -2.00
CA ASP A 170 8.10 13.43 -2.66
C ASP A 170 8.33 13.20 -4.18
N ASP A 171 8.96 14.16 -4.87
CA ASP A 171 9.34 14.01 -6.28
C ASP A 171 10.38 12.92 -6.46
N GLN A 172 11.39 12.87 -5.58
CA GLN A 172 12.41 11.82 -5.60
C GLN A 172 11.79 10.44 -5.43
N TYR A 173 10.87 10.27 -4.48
CA TYR A 173 10.16 9.02 -4.27
C TYR A 173 9.43 8.55 -5.53
N VAL A 174 8.67 9.43 -6.18
CA VAL A 174 7.93 9.10 -7.41
C VAL A 174 8.88 8.72 -8.54
N THR A 175 9.97 9.48 -8.71
CA THR A 175 11.02 9.16 -9.71
C THR A 175 11.67 7.79 -9.45
N GLU A 176 12.00 7.47 -8.20
CA GLU A 176 12.58 6.17 -7.82
C GLU A 176 11.60 5.02 -8.10
N MET A 177 10.30 5.22 -7.89
CA MET A 177 9.28 4.21 -8.15
C MET A 177 8.97 4.02 -9.64
N ALA A 178 9.36 4.94 -10.51
CA ALA A 178 9.16 4.83 -11.95
C ALA A 178 9.92 3.64 -12.58
N GLN A 179 11.05 3.21 -11.99
CA GLN A 179 11.74 2.00 -12.43
C GLN A 179 10.85 0.76 -12.29
N LEU A 180 10.20 0.60 -11.14
CA LEU A 180 9.27 -0.52 -10.91
C LEU A 180 8.09 -0.46 -11.87
N ALA A 181 7.52 0.73 -12.11
CA ALA A 181 6.45 0.92 -13.07
C ALA A 181 6.86 0.50 -14.50
N THR A 182 8.09 0.88 -14.91
CA THR A 182 8.67 0.50 -16.21
C THR A 182 8.80 -1.03 -16.31
N ASP A 183 9.36 -1.67 -15.30
CA ASP A 183 9.60 -3.12 -15.28
C ASP A 183 8.29 -3.92 -15.25
N LEU A 184 7.21 -3.35 -14.70
CA LEU A 184 5.86 -3.93 -14.72
C LEU A 184 5.13 -3.68 -16.06
N GLY A 185 5.60 -2.76 -16.89
CA GLY A 185 4.94 -2.37 -18.15
C GLY A 185 3.80 -1.36 -17.97
N CYS A 186 3.82 -0.56 -16.91
CA CYS A 186 2.84 0.51 -16.69
C CYS A 186 2.92 1.59 -17.80
N SER A 187 1.79 2.16 -18.16
CA SER A 187 1.72 3.34 -19.03
C SER A 187 0.37 4.03 -18.82
N PRO A 188 0.35 5.34 -18.47
CA PRO A 188 1.48 6.27 -18.29
C PRO A 188 2.30 6.01 -17.01
N ILE A 189 3.50 6.61 -16.91
CA ILE A 189 4.36 6.54 -15.71
C ILE A 189 4.63 7.96 -15.22
N PRO A 190 4.15 8.36 -14.02
CA PRO A 190 4.48 9.65 -13.44
C PRO A 190 5.96 9.72 -13.02
N LEU A 191 6.60 10.86 -13.20
CA LEU A 191 8.01 11.11 -12.85
C LEU A 191 8.18 12.15 -11.73
N SER A 192 7.09 12.77 -11.30
CA SER A 192 7.05 13.74 -10.21
C SER A 192 5.77 13.59 -9.39
N ALA A 193 5.75 14.14 -8.18
CA ALA A 193 4.53 14.20 -7.36
C ALA A 193 3.42 15.05 -8.02
N ALA A 194 3.81 16.00 -8.88
CA ALA A 194 2.86 16.78 -9.67
C ALA A 194 2.22 15.92 -10.77
N ASP A 195 3.03 15.14 -11.53
CA ASP A 195 2.53 14.23 -12.56
C ASP A 195 1.60 13.17 -11.94
N LEU A 196 2.02 12.60 -10.79
CA LEU A 196 1.21 11.61 -10.07
C LEU A 196 -0.17 12.17 -9.68
N ARG A 197 -0.25 13.43 -9.25
CA ARG A 197 -1.54 14.08 -8.97
C ARG A 197 -2.39 14.25 -10.22
N VAL A 198 -1.76 14.64 -11.34
CA VAL A 198 -2.45 14.76 -12.62
C VAL A 198 -2.99 13.41 -13.07
N GLU A 199 -2.20 12.35 -12.98
CA GLU A 199 -2.65 11.01 -13.37
C GLU A 199 -3.82 10.52 -12.49
N LEU A 200 -3.77 10.72 -11.17
CA LEU A 200 -4.89 10.38 -10.29
C LEU A 200 -6.18 11.15 -10.64
N GLU A 201 -6.07 12.42 -11.09
CA GLU A 201 -7.23 13.20 -11.55
C GLU A 201 -7.74 12.70 -12.92
N ASN A 202 -6.84 12.32 -13.82
CA ASN A 202 -7.19 11.77 -15.14
C ASN A 202 -7.99 10.46 -14.98
N TYR A 203 -7.61 9.59 -14.05
CA TYR A 203 -8.32 8.34 -13.80
C TYR A 203 -9.74 8.53 -13.29
N ARG A 204 -10.09 9.66 -12.68
CA ARG A 204 -11.43 9.87 -12.08
C ARG A 204 -12.60 9.59 -13.01
N PHE A 205 -12.43 9.77 -14.31
CA PHE A 205 -13.47 9.48 -15.30
C PHE A 205 -13.70 7.98 -15.52
N ALA A 206 -12.73 7.15 -15.19
CA ALA A 206 -12.82 5.69 -15.27
C ALA A 206 -13.19 5.03 -13.93
N LEU A 207 -13.31 5.83 -12.86
CA LEU A 207 -13.56 5.33 -11.51
C LEU A 207 -15.05 5.32 -11.18
N GLU A 208 -15.49 4.22 -10.60
CA GLU A 208 -16.85 4.04 -10.10
C GLU A 208 -16.87 2.96 -9.01
N LEU A 209 -17.57 3.20 -7.92
CA LEU A 209 -17.77 2.16 -6.91
C LEU A 209 -18.87 1.21 -7.33
N ARG A 210 -18.54 0.16 -8.10
CA ARG A 210 -19.45 -0.90 -8.51
C ARG A 210 -19.58 -2.01 -7.45
N ASN A 211 -20.37 -3.06 -7.75
CA ASN A 211 -20.71 -4.12 -6.79
C ASN A 211 -19.48 -4.82 -6.18
N ASP A 212 -18.46 -5.13 -6.97
CA ASP A 212 -17.24 -5.79 -6.50
C ASP A 212 -16.47 -4.87 -5.53
N GLY A 213 -16.35 -3.59 -5.88
CA GLY A 213 -15.75 -2.58 -5.01
C GLY A 213 -16.52 -2.39 -3.70
N ARG A 214 -17.87 -2.35 -3.75
CA ARG A 214 -18.71 -2.26 -2.55
C ARG A 214 -18.55 -3.49 -1.65
N ARG A 215 -18.50 -4.69 -2.23
CA ARG A 215 -18.26 -5.93 -1.47
C ARG A 215 -16.89 -5.92 -0.80
N ALA A 216 -15.83 -5.56 -1.53
CA ALA A 216 -14.49 -5.49 -1.00
C ALA A 216 -14.35 -4.42 0.10
N ARG A 217 -14.95 -3.24 -0.10
CA ARG A 217 -15.00 -2.18 0.92
C ARG A 217 -15.69 -2.68 2.21
N ASN A 218 -16.87 -3.27 2.09
CA ASN A 218 -17.63 -3.76 3.24
C ASN A 218 -16.87 -4.87 3.97
N PHE A 219 -16.27 -5.80 3.22
CA PHE A 219 -15.41 -6.85 3.78
C PHE A 219 -14.24 -6.26 4.57
N LEU A 220 -13.49 -5.33 3.99
CA LEU A 220 -12.35 -4.69 4.65
C LEU A 220 -12.77 -3.91 5.90
N GLN A 221 -13.92 -3.26 5.88
CA GLN A 221 -14.42 -2.47 7.01
C GLN A 221 -14.92 -3.32 8.18
N HIS A 222 -15.49 -4.51 7.93
CA HIS A 222 -16.28 -5.20 8.93
C HIS A 222 -15.85 -6.65 9.22
N GLU A 223 -15.20 -7.33 8.28
CA GLU A 223 -15.04 -8.79 8.32
C GLU A 223 -13.59 -9.25 8.50
N VAL A 224 -12.61 -8.46 8.04
CA VAL A 224 -11.18 -8.85 8.03
C VAL A 224 -10.63 -9.16 9.43
N VAL A 225 -11.08 -8.43 10.45
CA VAL A 225 -10.51 -8.55 11.80
C VAL A 225 -11.56 -9.01 12.81
N GLN A 226 -11.26 -10.12 13.51
CA GLN A 226 -12.10 -10.65 14.57
C GLN A 226 -11.54 -10.29 15.97
N GLY A 227 -12.44 -10.16 16.95
CA GLY A 227 -12.10 -9.85 18.34
C GLY A 227 -12.10 -8.34 18.65
N ARG A 228 -12.66 -7.96 19.82
CA ARG A 228 -12.94 -6.55 20.20
C ARG A 228 -11.70 -5.67 20.20
N THR A 229 -10.60 -6.12 20.78
CA THR A 229 -9.35 -5.33 20.88
C THR A 229 -8.71 -5.12 19.51
N ARG A 230 -8.66 -6.19 18.68
CA ARG A 230 -8.12 -6.10 17.31
C ARG A 230 -8.96 -5.18 16.44
N ARG A 231 -10.29 -5.28 16.51
CA ARG A 231 -11.23 -4.39 15.80
C ARG A 231 -11.05 -2.93 16.19
N PHE A 232 -10.79 -2.65 17.47
CA PHE A 232 -10.54 -1.28 17.95
C PHE A 232 -9.25 -0.68 17.33
N VAL A 233 -8.14 -1.41 17.36
CA VAL A 233 -6.88 -0.97 16.74
C VAL A 233 -7.06 -0.82 15.23
N PHE A 234 -7.66 -1.80 14.58
CA PHE A 234 -7.90 -1.78 13.13
C PHE A 234 -8.81 -0.63 12.72
N TRP A 235 -9.79 -0.27 13.53
CA TRP A 235 -10.64 0.89 13.31
C TRP A 235 -9.83 2.20 13.24
N PHE A 236 -8.83 2.39 14.10
CA PHE A 236 -7.94 3.55 14.01
C PHE A 236 -7.11 3.54 12.71
N LEU A 237 -6.60 2.39 12.30
CA LEU A 237 -5.86 2.26 11.05
C LEU A 237 -6.74 2.56 9.84
N LEU A 238 -7.98 2.07 9.82
CA LEU A 238 -8.96 2.39 8.79
C LEU A 238 -9.29 3.89 8.77
N ARG A 239 -9.57 4.49 9.93
CA ARG A 239 -9.85 5.94 10.01
C ARG A 239 -8.67 6.77 9.52
N SER A 240 -7.45 6.35 9.85
CA SER A 240 -6.24 7.01 9.37
C SER A 240 -6.07 6.88 7.86
N SER A 241 -6.37 5.71 7.30
CA SER A 241 -6.34 5.52 5.85
C SER A 241 -7.36 6.41 5.13
N TYR A 242 -8.57 6.59 5.69
CA TYR A 242 -9.57 7.51 5.13
C TYR A 242 -9.10 8.97 5.15
N SER A 243 -8.44 9.39 6.23
CA SER A 243 -8.00 10.77 6.42
C SER A 243 -6.93 11.24 5.43
N ILE A 244 -6.24 10.30 4.78
CA ILE A 244 -5.23 10.58 3.75
C ILE A 244 -5.76 10.40 2.33
N LEU A 245 -6.98 9.89 2.13
CA LEU A 245 -7.58 9.79 0.81
C LEU A 245 -7.89 11.18 0.24
N PRO A 246 -7.86 11.36 -1.08
CA PRO A 246 -8.45 12.53 -1.72
C PRO A 246 -9.94 12.67 -1.39
N MET A 247 -10.45 13.89 -1.24
CA MET A 247 -11.87 14.11 -0.91
C MET A 247 -12.81 13.45 -1.93
N TRP A 248 -12.51 13.59 -3.23
CA TRP A 248 -13.31 12.95 -4.27
C TRP A 248 -13.38 11.41 -4.12
N ALA A 249 -12.29 10.79 -3.65
CA ALA A 249 -12.28 9.35 -3.43
C ALA A 249 -13.14 8.95 -2.22
N CYS A 250 -13.14 9.76 -1.15
CA CYS A 250 -14.04 9.55 -0.02
C CYS A 250 -15.50 9.63 -0.45
N ASP A 251 -15.85 10.63 -1.27
CA ASP A 251 -17.22 10.80 -1.80
C ASP A 251 -17.63 9.61 -2.67
N MET A 252 -16.79 9.18 -3.60
CA MET A 252 -17.04 8.01 -4.45
C MET A 252 -17.13 6.71 -3.65
N LEU A 253 -16.32 6.55 -2.61
CA LEU A 253 -16.33 5.40 -1.71
C LEU A 253 -17.49 5.43 -0.70
N GLU A 254 -18.30 6.47 -0.70
CA GLU A 254 -19.38 6.68 0.28
C GLU A 254 -18.84 6.67 1.74
N ILE A 255 -17.62 7.17 1.93
CA ILE A 255 -16.95 7.26 3.24
C ILE A 255 -17.12 8.66 3.79
N LYS A 256 -17.72 8.75 4.97
CA LYS A 256 -17.91 10.05 5.63
C LYS A 256 -16.56 10.65 6.06
N SER A 257 -16.17 11.75 5.43
CA SER A 257 -15.02 12.54 5.83
C SER A 257 -15.30 13.32 7.10
N THR A 258 -14.35 13.37 8.04
CA THR A 258 -14.44 14.11 9.30
C THR A 258 -13.13 14.84 9.62
N PRO A 259 -12.72 15.84 8.82
CA PRO A 259 -11.37 16.43 8.89
C PRO A 259 -10.99 16.97 10.29
N ARG A 260 -11.96 17.53 11.05
CA ARG A 260 -11.70 18.02 12.41
C ARG A 260 -11.39 16.86 13.37
N LEU A 261 -12.20 15.79 13.33
CA LEU A 261 -11.97 14.60 14.16
C LEU A 261 -10.65 13.94 13.77
N ASP A 262 -10.37 13.84 12.48
CA ASP A 262 -9.14 13.22 11.96
C ASP A 262 -7.91 13.99 12.45
N ARG A 263 -7.89 15.32 12.30
CA ARG A 263 -6.76 16.17 12.72
C ARG A 263 -6.52 16.16 14.23
N PHE A 264 -7.57 16.28 15.04
CA PHE A 264 -7.41 16.50 16.48
C PHE A 264 -7.43 15.23 17.33
N PHE A 265 -7.93 14.13 16.80
CA PHE A 265 -8.04 12.86 17.53
C PHE A 265 -7.39 11.69 16.82
N ILE A 266 -7.77 11.43 15.56
CA ILE A 266 -7.30 10.21 14.85
C ILE A 266 -5.79 10.29 14.60
N HIS A 267 -5.28 11.37 14.02
CA HIS A 267 -3.86 11.50 13.71
C HIS A 267 -2.95 11.40 14.94
N PRO A 268 -3.21 12.09 16.07
CA PRO A 268 -2.38 11.94 17.27
C PRO A 268 -2.39 10.51 17.82
N VAL A 269 -3.56 9.87 17.90
CA VAL A 269 -3.66 8.49 18.40
C VAL A 269 -2.96 7.52 17.46
N THR A 270 -3.12 7.68 16.15
CA THR A 270 -2.43 6.84 15.16
C THR A 270 -0.93 7.01 15.22
N LYS A 271 -0.42 8.24 15.36
CA LYS A 271 1.01 8.48 15.58
C LYS A 271 1.53 7.74 16.81
N LEU A 272 0.76 7.72 17.89
CA LEU A 272 1.12 6.97 19.11
C LEU A 272 1.13 5.44 18.85
N ILE A 273 0.13 4.93 18.13
CA ILE A 273 0.09 3.52 17.70
C ILE A 273 1.32 3.21 16.82
N CYS A 274 1.64 4.06 15.86
CA CYS A 274 2.81 3.92 14.99
C CYS A 274 4.12 3.88 15.77
N VAL A 275 4.28 4.74 16.79
CA VAL A 275 5.45 4.70 17.68
C VAL A 275 5.55 3.37 18.44
N GLY A 276 4.42 2.80 18.85
CA GLY A 276 4.36 1.48 19.49
C GLY A 276 4.66 0.31 18.54
N MET A 277 4.49 0.51 17.23
CA MET A 277 4.77 -0.49 16.19
C MET A 277 6.23 -0.48 15.71
N ARG A 278 6.99 0.59 15.95
CA ARG A 278 8.43 0.76 15.64
C ARG A 278 9.28 0.24 16.79
#